data_d4e6839ba827cc5f74d4737dbf72e1ad
#
_entry.id   d4e6839ba827cc5f74d4737dbf72e1ad
#
_cell.length_a   1.000
_cell.length_b   1.000
_cell.length_c   1.000
_cell.angle_alpha   90.00
_cell.angle_beta   90.00
_cell.angle_gamma   90.00
#
_symmetry.space_group_name_H-M   'P 1'
#
loop_
_entity.id
_entity.type
_entity.pdbx_description
1 polymer ?
#
loop_
_entity_poly.entity_id
_entity_poly.type
_entity_poly.pdbx_seq_one_letter_code
_entity_poly.pdbx_strand_id
1 'polypeptide(L)'
;LKEDERQKEGQIIINNLCAYIRSSFDLAIRHQEFSQDQAPENYEGGTKQFNEDQGRFHEEQNIRSALMQEIRDRLRNRLHNLEHDSGPWSKFDYNFTNATFFYELDLSGARFTGEANFTDAKFNEITIFSGASFKSRVNFTKTKFIENATFDCTSFSAGINYRDIPFTQ
;
A
#
# COMPACT_ATOMS: atom_id res chain seq x y z
N LEU A 1 -7.29 16.92 25.33
CA LEU A 1 -7.84 15.63 24.90
C LEU A 1 -7.15 14.52 25.68
N LYS A 2 -7.93 13.57 26.22
CA LYS A 2 -7.38 12.38 26.86
C LYS A 2 -6.68 11.54 25.78
N GLU A 3 -5.67 10.74 26.17
CA GLU A 3 -4.91 9.90 25.22
C GLU A 3 -5.83 8.99 24.38
N ASP A 4 -6.87 8.42 25.01
CA ASP A 4 -7.87 7.57 24.32
C ASP A 4 -8.65 8.32 23.23
N GLU A 5 -8.96 9.61 23.43
CA GLU A 5 -9.66 10.42 22.43
C GLU A 5 -8.75 10.70 21.22
N ARG A 6 -7.48 11.05 21.47
CA ARG A 6 -6.48 11.25 20.42
C ARG A 6 -6.22 9.99 19.62
N GLN A 7 -6.24 8.83 20.29
CA GLN A 7 -6.08 7.56 19.59
C GLN A 7 -7.27 7.24 18.70
N LYS A 8 -8.50 7.48 19.17
CA LYS A 8 -9.72 7.30 18.38
C LYS A 8 -9.75 8.24 17.16
N GLU A 9 -9.44 9.51 17.36
CA GLU A 9 -9.37 10.48 16.26
C GLU A 9 -8.30 10.09 15.23
N GLY A 10 -7.11 9.67 15.70
CA GLY A 10 -6.05 9.17 14.84
C GLY A 10 -6.47 7.94 14.02
N GLN A 11 -7.16 6.98 14.65
CA GLN A 11 -7.67 5.80 13.94
C GLN A 11 -8.70 6.18 12.87
N ILE A 12 -9.54 7.17 13.11
CA ILE A 12 -10.50 7.67 12.10
C ILE A 12 -9.75 8.23 10.88
N ILE A 13 -8.69 8.99 11.10
CA ILE A 13 -7.86 9.52 10.01
C ILE A 13 -7.26 8.37 9.20
N ILE A 14 -6.64 7.38 9.87
CA ILE A 14 -6.07 6.21 9.20
C ILE A 14 -7.13 5.43 8.42
N ASN A 15 -8.32 5.24 8.99
CA ASN A 15 -9.43 4.57 8.31
C ASN A 15 -9.85 5.29 7.02
N ASN A 16 -9.89 6.63 7.04
CA ASN A 16 -10.20 7.43 5.86
C ASN A 16 -9.12 7.33 4.78
N LEU A 17 -7.84 7.36 5.16
CA LEU A 17 -6.71 7.16 4.24
C LEU A 17 -6.77 5.76 3.62
N CYS A 18 -6.96 4.72 4.42
CA CYS A 18 -7.13 3.36 3.93
C CYS A 18 -8.35 3.21 3.02
N ALA A 19 -9.47 3.87 3.33
CA ALA A 19 -10.67 3.85 2.50
C ALA A 19 -10.42 4.49 1.14
N TYR A 20 -9.67 5.60 1.08
CA TYR A 20 -9.26 6.20 -0.18
C TYR A 20 -8.36 5.26 -1.00
N ILE A 21 -7.34 4.65 -0.37
CA ILE A 21 -6.45 3.69 -1.06
C ILE A 21 -7.23 2.48 -1.61
N ARG A 22 -8.28 2.03 -0.91
CA ARG A 22 -9.15 0.92 -1.33
C ARG A 22 -10.20 1.33 -2.36
N SER A 23 -10.47 2.63 -2.53
CA SER A 23 -11.49 3.07 -3.47
C SER A 23 -11.17 2.60 -4.89
N SER A 24 -12.19 2.18 -5.62
CA SER A 24 -12.03 1.74 -6.99
C SER A 24 -11.54 2.89 -7.88
N PHE A 25 -10.60 2.56 -8.75
CA PHE A 25 -10.14 3.44 -9.80
C PHE A 25 -10.13 2.65 -11.11
N ASP A 26 -11.00 3.04 -12.03
CA ASP A 26 -11.30 2.30 -13.26
C ASP A 26 -10.06 2.05 -14.13
N LEU A 27 -9.15 3.02 -14.19
CA LEU A 27 -7.94 2.92 -14.99
C LEU A 27 -6.84 2.01 -14.38
N ALA A 28 -6.95 1.66 -13.10
CA ALA A 28 -5.95 0.82 -12.42
C ALA A 28 -5.82 -0.59 -13.05
N ILE A 29 -6.89 -1.12 -13.64
CA ILE A 29 -6.87 -2.43 -14.32
C ILE A 29 -6.08 -2.40 -15.65
N ARG A 30 -5.84 -1.21 -16.19
CA ARG A 30 -5.15 -0.97 -17.46
C ARG A 30 -3.74 -0.39 -17.24
N HIS A 31 -3.17 -0.52 -16.04
CA HIS A 31 -1.89 0.08 -15.65
C HIS A 31 -0.76 -0.18 -16.66
N GLN A 32 -0.70 -1.37 -17.26
CA GLN A 32 0.32 -1.73 -18.25
C GLN A 32 0.21 -0.92 -19.55
N GLU A 33 -1.00 -0.52 -19.94
CA GLU A 33 -1.19 0.31 -21.14
C GLU A 33 -0.62 1.70 -20.94
N PHE A 34 -0.78 2.27 -19.74
CA PHE A 34 -0.32 3.62 -19.41
C PHE A 34 1.18 3.72 -19.11
N SER A 35 1.87 2.60 -19.04
CA SER A 35 3.34 2.55 -18.99
C SER A 35 3.99 2.74 -20.38
N GLN A 36 3.20 2.80 -21.44
CA GLN A 36 3.66 2.99 -22.82
C GLN A 36 3.57 4.46 -23.22
N ASP A 37 4.52 4.90 -24.05
CA ASP A 37 4.55 6.30 -24.55
C ASP A 37 3.50 6.58 -25.62
N GLN A 38 2.93 5.53 -26.23
CA GLN A 38 2.01 5.65 -27.35
C GLN A 38 0.72 4.87 -27.09
N ALA A 39 -0.38 5.44 -27.58
CA ALA A 39 -1.67 4.77 -27.51
C ALA A 39 -1.65 3.42 -28.28
N PRO A 40 -2.22 2.35 -27.72
CA PRO A 40 -2.49 1.13 -28.48
C PRO A 40 -3.34 1.43 -29.71
N GLU A 41 -3.10 0.70 -30.83
CA GLU A 41 -3.80 0.93 -32.10
C GLU A 41 -5.33 0.94 -32.00
N ASN A 42 -5.88 0.13 -31.09
CA ASN A 42 -7.32 -0.01 -30.88
C ASN A 42 -7.81 0.65 -29.58
N TYR A 43 -7.12 1.69 -29.10
CA TYR A 43 -7.56 2.39 -27.90
C TYR A 43 -8.90 3.08 -28.14
N GLU A 44 -9.89 2.82 -27.29
CA GLU A 44 -11.21 3.44 -27.39
C GLU A 44 -11.10 4.96 -27.24
N GLY A 45 -11.60 5.71 -28.24
CA GLY A 45 -11.43 7.16 -28.29
C GLY A 45 -10.10 7.66 -28.86
N GLY A 46 -9.22 6.73 -29.30
CA GLY A 46 -7.96 7.05 -29.98
C GLY A 46 -6.92 7.73 -29.09
N THR A 47 -5.90 8.30 -29.72
CA THR A 47 -4.75 8.92 -29.04
C THR A 47 -5.14 10.04 -28.10
N LYS A 48 -6.16 10.85 -28.43
CA LYS A 48 -6.62 11.94 -27.57
C LYS A 48 -7.13 11.39 -26.23
N GLN A 49 -8.03 10.42 -26.29
CA GLN A 49 -8.59 9.80 -25.08
C GLN A 49 -7.51 9.08 -24.28
N PHE A 50 -6.58 8.39 -24.95
CA PHE A 50 -5.44 7.76 -24.28
C PHE A 50 -4.63 8.77 -23.47
N ASN A 51 -4.28 9.91 -24.04
CA ASN A 51 -3.50 10.94 -23.35
C ASN A 51 -4.24 11.53 -22.14
N GLU A 52 -5.56 11.71 -22.25
CA GLU A 52 -6.39 12.17 -21.12
C GLU A 52 -6.45 11.12 -20.02
N ASP A 53 -6.66 9.86 -20.36
CA ASP A 53 -6.72 8.76 -19.39
C ASP A 53 -5.36 8.48 -18.77
N GLN A 54 -4.27 8.54 -19.54
CA GLN A 54 -2.90 8.44 -19.03
C GLN A 54 -2.59 9.56 -18.04
N GLY A 55 -3.01 10.80 -18.33
CA GLY A 55 -2.86 11.92 -17.42
C GLY A 55 -3.59 11.68 -16.09
N ARG A 56 -4.85 11.25 -16.13
CA ARG A 56 -5.64 10.88 -14.95
C ARG A 56 -5.01 9.72 -14.17
N PHE A 57 -4.50 8.73 -14.89
CA PHE A 57 -3.83 7.57 -14.28
C PHE A 57 -2.60 8.00 -13.49
N HIS A 58 -1.71 8.78 -14.09
CA HIS A 58 -0.49 9.25 -13.42
C HIS A 58 -0.78 10.20 -12.25
N GLU A 59 -1.80 11.04 -12.37
CA GLU A 59 -2.23 11.91 -11.27
C GLU A 59 -2.66 11.08 -10.05
N GLU A 60 -3.54 10.11 -10.24
CA GLU A 60 -4.02 9.24 -9.15
C GLU A 60 -2.91 8.35 -8.59
N GLN A 61 -2.02 7.84 -9.47
CA GLN A 61 -0.83 7.09 -9.07
C GLN A 61 0.06 7.91 -8.13
N ASN A 62 0.34 9.16 -8.49
CA ASN A 62 1.15 10.07 -7.69
C ASN A 62 0.50 10.38 -6.32
N ILE A 63 -0.80 10.63 -6.30
CA ILE A 63 -1.55 10.90 -5.05
C ILE A 63 -1.46 9.69 -4.11
N ARG A 64 -1.80 8.49 -4.59
CA ARG A 64 -1.80 7.29 -3.75
C ARG A 64 -0.40 6.90 -3.30
N SER A 65 0.59 7.01 -4.18
CA SER A 65 1.99 6.78 -3.85
C SER A 65 2.49 7.74 -2.76
N ALA A 66 2.18 9.03 -2.87
CA ALA A 66 2.54 10.02 -1.86
C ALA A 66 1.88 9.75 -0.51
N LEU A 67 0.61 9.33 -0.50
CA LEU A 67 -0.09 8.93 0.72
C LEU A 67 0.56 7.71 1.39
N MET A 68 0.95 6.71 0.62
CA MET A 68 1.63 5.53 1.16
C MET A 68 3.03 5.85 1.67
N GLN A 69 3.75 6.77 1.01
CA GLN A 69 5.03 7.27 1.51
C GLN A 69 4.86 8.00 2.86
N GLU A 70 3.85 8.85 3.00
CA GLU A 70 3.56 9.54 4.27
C GLU A 70 3.19 8.53 5.37
N ILE A 71 2.37 7.53 5.07
CA ILE A 71 2.06 6.44 6.01
C ILE A 71 3.35 5.72 6.44
N ARG A 72 4.20 5.31 5.49
CA ARG A 72 5.48 4.68 5.78
C ARG A 72 6.36 5.53 6.68
N ASP A 73 6.50 6.81 6.34
CA ASP A 73 7.35 7.72 7.07
C ASP A 73 6.90 7.93 8.52
N ARG A 74 5.58 7.87 8.75
CA ARG A 74 4.98 7.91 10.09
C ARG A 74 4.96 6.58 10.82
N LEU A 75 5.12 5.48 10.12
CA LEU A 75 5.34 4.16 10.71
C LEU A 75 6.80 3.97 11.14
N ARG A 76 7.72 4.79 10.62
CA ARG A 76 9.13 4.82 11.00
C ARG A 76 9.35 5.90 12.05
N ASN A 77 10.25 5.64 12.99
CA ASN A 77 10.77 6.72 13.84
C ASN A 77 12.05 7.30 13.22
N ARG A 78 11.93 8.45 12.54
CA ARG A 78 13.07 9.13 11.91
C ARG A 78 13.90 9.95 12.88
N LEU A 79 13.39 10.19 14.10
CA LEU A 79 13.99 11.18 15.01
C LEU A 79 14.98 10.59 16.02
N HIS A 80 15.04 9.28 16.17
CA HIS A 80 15.95 8.63 17.10
C HIS A 80 16.76 7.53 16.41
N ASN A 81 18.08 7.59 16.57
CA ASN A 81 19.04 6.56 16.13
C ASN A 81 18.89 5.20 16.85
N LEU A 82 17.76 4.97 17.52
CA LEU A 82 17.46 3.71 18.19
C LEU A 82 16.63 2.86 17.26
N GLU A 83 17.20 1.77 16.82
CA GLU A 83 16.62 0.80 15.85
C GLU A 83 15.25 0.20 16.26
N HIS A 84 14.75 0.52 17.45
CA HIS A 84 13.60 -0.16 18.06
C HIS A 84 12.37 0.74 18.29
N ASP A 85 12.43 2.03 17.99
CA ASP A 85 11.31 2.92 18.25
C ASP A 85 10.30 2.94 17.11
N SER A 86 9.03 2.71 17.46
CA SER A 86 7.90 2.78 16.55
C SER A 86 7.54 4.23 16.23
N GLY A 87 7.13 4.50 15.00
CA GLY A 87 6.66 5.83 14.59
C GLY A 87 5.31 6.20 15.21
N PRO A 88 4.91 7.47 15.11
CA PRO A 88 3.69 7.98 15.76
C PRO A 88 2.39 7.29 15.26
N TRP A 89 2.41 6.72 14.06
CA TRP A 89 1.26 6.02 13.49
C TRP A 89 1.33 4.50 13.60
N SER A 90 2.37 3.95 14.20
CA SER A 90 2.59 2.51 14.33
C SER A 90 1.48 1.77 15.08
N LYS A 91 0.80 2.45 16.01
CA LYS A 91 -0.22 1.87 16.91
C LYS A 91 -1.60 1.71 16.28
N PHE A 92 -1.81 2.27 15.10
CA PHE A 92 -3.10 2.20 14.43
C PHE A 92 -3.25 0.93 13.61
N ASP A 93 -4.50 0.52 13.40
CA ASP A 93 -4.86 -0.58 12.53
C ASP A 93 -5.01 -0.09 11.09
N TYR A 94 -4.50 -0.89 10.15
CA TYR A 94 -4.49 -0.58 8.72
C TYR A 94 -5.31 -1.61 7.95
N ASN A 95 -6.38 -1.15 7.31
CA ASN A 95 -7.23 -1.99 6.48
C ASN A 95 -7.06 -1.67 4.99
N PHE A 96 -6.28 -2.50 4.30
CA PHE A 96 -6.06 -2.45 2.85
C PHE A 96 -6.79 -3.59 2.11
N THR A 97 -7.84 -4.16 2.70
CA THR A 97 -8.62 -5.25 2.08
C THR A 97 -9.15 -4.81 0.71
N ASN A 98 -8.95 -5.66 -0.32
CA ASN A 98 -9.29 -5.39 -1.72
C ASN A 98 -8.60 -4.16 -2.36
N ALA A 99 -7.58 -3.59 -1.74
CA ALA A 99 -6.83 -2.49 -2.34
C ALA A 99 -6.11 -2.94 -3.62
N THR A 100 -6.06 -2.07 -4.62
CA THR A 100 -5.20 -2.25 -5.80
C THR A 100 -4.09 -1.22 -5.76
N PHE A 101 -2.86 -1.69 -5.55
CA PHE A 101 -1.64 -0.88 -5.61
C PHE A 101 -1.08 -0.99 -7.04
N PHE A 102 -1.40 -0.01 -7.87
CA PHE A 102 -0.96 0.08 -9.26
C PHE A 102 0.26 0.99 -9.43
N TYR A 103 1.05 1.08 -8.39
CA TYR A 103 2.30 1.83 -8.27
C TYR A 103 3.26 1.07 -7.39
N GLU A 104 4.56 1.37 -7.50
CA GLU A 104 5.58 0.81 -6.63
C GLU A 104 5.27 1.17 -5.17
N LEU A 105 5.24 0.15 -4.32
CA LEU A 105 4.97 0.31 -2.89
C LEU A 105 6.20 -0.02 -2.06
N ASP A 106 6.79 1.01 -1.45
CA ASP A 106 7.88 0.84 -0.50
C ASP A 106 7.39 1.04 0.94
N LEU A 107 7.29 -0.07 1.66
CA LEU A 107 7.03 -0.12 3.11
C LEU A 107 8.26 -0.61 3.89
N SER A 108 9.46 -0.47 3.31
CA SER A 108 10.69 -0.89 3.96
C SER A 108 10.89 -0.20 5.31
N GLY A 109 11.24 -0.98 6.33
CA GLY A 109 11.44 -0.49 7.71
C GLY A 109 10.19 0.04 8.42
N ALA A 110 8.98 -0.09 7.82
CA ALA A 110 7.73 0.30 8.47
C ALA A 110 7.45 -0.56 9.71
N ARG A 111 6.94 0.04 10.77
CA ARG A 111 6.66 -0.65 12.05
C ARG A 111 5.18 -0.60 12.37
N PHE A 112 4.52 -1.75 12.22
CA PHE A 112 3.11 -1.93 12.54
C PHE A 112 3.01 -2.56 13.93
N THR A 113 2.50 -1.82 14.92
CA THR A 113 2.16 -2.35 16.25
C THR A 113 0.67 -2.63 16.38
N GLY A 114 -0.18 -1.99 15.55
CA GLY A 114 -1.56 -2.38 15.28
C GLY A 114 -1.66 -3.47 14.21
N GLU A 115 -2.88 -3.91 13.91
CA GLU A 115 -3.14 -4.92 12.88
C GLU A 115 -2.97 -4.33 11.47
N ALA A 116 -2.51 -5.15 10.52
CA ALA A 116 -2.42 -4.78 9.10
C ALA A 116 -3.13 -5.85 8.25
N ASN A 117 -4.11 -5.44 7.46
CA ASN A 117 -4.92 -6.35 6.66
C ASN A 117 -4.81 -6.03 5.18
N PHE A 118 -4.21 -6.96 4.41
CA PHE A 118 -4.04 -6.92 2.97
C PHE A 118 -4.87 -8.02 2.26
N THR A 119 -5.91 -8.54 2.92
CA THR A 119 -6.75 -9.59 2.33
C THR A 119 -7.29 -9.17 0.96
N ASP A 120 -7.17 -10.05 -0.05
CA ASP A 120 -7.58 -9.82 -1.42
C ASP A 120 -6.92 -8.58 -2.08
N ALA A 121 -5.86 -8.02 -1.49
CA ALA A 121 -5.14 -6.90 -2.09
C ALA A 121 -4.36 -7.35 -3.33
N LYS A 122 -4.20 -6.43 -4.30
CA LYS A 122 -3.40 -6.60 -5.51
C LYS A 122 -2.24 -5.61 -5.51
N PHE A 123 -1.05 -6.12 -5.72
CA PHE A 123 0.18 -5.34 -5.91
C PHE A 123 0.62 -5.54 -7.35
N ASN A 124 0.37 -4.55 -8.20
CA ASN A 124 0.64 -4.66 -9.64
C ASN A 124 2.08 -4.33 -10.00
N GLU A 125 2.78 -3.64 -9.11
CA GLU A 125 4.16 -3.18 -9.27
C GLU A 125 5.05 -3.72 -8.14
N ILE A 126 6.34 -3.43 -8.19
CA ILE A 126 7.32 -3.83 -7.17
C ILE A 126 6.84 -3.41 -5.77
N THR A 127 6.94 -4.36 -4.85
CA THR A 127 6.50 -4.14 -3.46
C THR A 127 7.63 -4.49 -2.49
N ILE A 128 7.99 -3.57 -1.60
CA ILE A 128 9.13 -3.70 -0.70
C ILE A 128 8.66 -3.65 0.76
N PHE A 129 8.80 -4.77 1.46
CA PHE A 129 8.60 -4.89 2.90
C PHE A 129 9.92 -5.10 3.68
N SER A 130 11.05 -4.96 3.00
CA SER A 130 12.37 -5.25 3.60
C SER A 130 12.59 -4.49 4.90
N GLY A 131 12.94 -5.20 5.98
CA GLY A 131 13.13 -4.65 7.31
C GLY A 131 11.84 -4.16 8.00
N ALA A 132 10.66 -4.38 7.42
CA ALA A 132 9.40 -4.08 8.06
C ALA A 132 9.17 -4.96 9.30
N SER A 133 8.42 -4.45 10.28
CA SER A 133 8.10 -5.18 11.50
C SER A 133 6.60 -5.15 11.78
N PHE A 134 6.00 -6.33 11.85
CA PHE A 134 4.60 -6.54 12.21
C PHE A 134 4.54 -7.13 13.62
N LYS A 135 4.21 -6.30 14.61
CA LYS A 135 4.11 -6.71 16.03
C LYS A 135 2.77 -7.35 16.35
N SER A 136 1.71 -6.89 15.70
CA SER A 136 0.37 -7.50 15.73
C SER A 136 0.15 -8.39 14.52
N ARG A 137 -1.08 -8.91 14.39
CA ARG A 137 -1.47 -9.78 13.28
C ARG A 137 -1.36 -9.05 11.95
N VAL A 138 -0.78 -9.71 10.96
CA VAL A 138 -0.84 -9.30 9.57
C VAL A 138 -1.54 -10.36 8.72
N ASN A 139 -2.39 -9.93 7.81
CA ASN A 139 -3.17 -10.82 6.95
C ASN A 139 -2.91 -10.53 5.48
N PHE A 140 -2.34 -11.50 4.77
CA PHE A 140 -2.12 -11.51 3.33
C PHE A 140 -2.98 -12.58 2.62
N THR A 141 -4.10 -13.01 3.21
CA THR A 141 -4.96 -14.03 2.59
C THR A 141 -5.42 -13.57 1.21
N LYS A 142 -5.24 -14.42 0.18
CA LYS A 142 -5.58 -14.14 -1.23
C LYS A 142 -4.93 -12.89 -1.83
N THR A 143 -3.90 -12.37 -1.19
CA THR A 143 -3.11 -11.27 -1.76
C THR A 143 -2.43 -11.72 -3.04
N LYS A 144 -2.38 -10.84 -4.04
CA LYS A 144 -1.70 -11.10 -5.32
C LYS A 144 -0.55 -10.13 -5.50
N PHE A 145 0.65 -10.67 -5.67
CA PHE A 145 1.83 -9.93 -6.10
C PHE A 145 2.06 -10.25 -7.58
N ILE A 146 1.90 -9.26 -8.45
CA ILE A 146 2.05 -9.43 -9.91
C ILE A 146 3.52 -9.30 -10.28
N GLU A 147 4.19 -8.29 -9.72
CA GLU A 147 5.64 -8.09 -9.81
C GLU A 147 6.34 -8.56 -8.54
N ASN A 148 7.65 -8.37 -8.45
CA ASN A 148 8.47 -8.80 -7.34
C ASN A 148 8.05 -8.19 -6.01
N ALA A 149 7.97 -9.03 -4.97
CA ALA A 149 7.77 -8.61 -3.59
C ALA A 149 8.97 -9.05 -2.73
N THR A 150 9.56 -8.13 -1.97
CA THR A 150 10.70 -8.42 -1.10
C THR A 150 10.32 -8.31 0.37
N PHE A 151 10.74 -9.32 1.15
CA PHE A 151 10.48 -9.43 2.60
C PHE A 151 11.79 -9.65 3.38
N ASP A 152 12.91 -9.19 2.84
CA ASP A 152 14.22 -9.37 3.47
C ASP A 152 14.24 -8.73 4.87
N CYS A 153 14.67 -9.49 5.87
CA CYS A 153 14.70 -9.04 7.26
C CYS A 153 13.33 -8.55 7.82
N THR A 154 12.21 -8.92 7.19
CA THR A 154 10.87 -8.63 7.72
C THR A 154 10.59 -9.49 8.95
N SER A 155 10.03 -8.90 10.01
CA SER A 155 9.69 -9.61 11.24
C SER A 155 8.18 -9.69 11.48
N PHE A 156 7.69 -10.87 11.89
CA PHE A 156 6.28 -11.18 12.17
C PHE A 156 6.18 -11.73 13.60
N SER A 157 5.80 -10.89 14.57
CA SER A 157 5.83 -11.28 15.99
C SER A 157 4.57 -12.00 16.47
N ALA A 158 3.37 -11.63 15.96
CA ALA A 158 2.09 -12.23 16.35
C ALA A 158 1.55 -13.23 15.32
N GLY A 159 2.34 -13.58 14.31
CA GLY A 159 1.99 -14.50 13.24
C GLY A 159 1.49 -13.79 11.97
N ILE A 160 1.63 -14.52 10.90
CA ILE A 160 1.22 -14.13 9.56
C ILE A 160 0.13 -15.08 9.06
N ASN A 161 -0.91 -14.53 8.45
CA ASN A 161 -1.89 -15.29 7.70
C ASN A 161 -1.65 -15.09 6.20
N TYR A 162 -1.38 -16.17 5.47
CA TYR A 162 -0.97 -16.16 4.05
C TYR A 162 -1.68 -17.23 3.22
N ARG A 163 -2.94 -17.57 3.53
CA ARG A 163 -3.69 -18.55 2.75
C ARG A 163 -3.91 -18.05 1.33
N ASP A 164 -3.79 -18.99 0.37
CA ASP A 164 -4.11 -18.77 -1.04
C ASP A 164 -3.32 -17.61 -1.71
N ILE A 165 -2.06 -17.40 -1.33
CA ILE A 165 -1.15 -16.52 -2.08
C ILE A 165 -0.65 -17.33 -3.30
N PRO A 166 -0.98 -16.92 -4.52
CA PRO A 166 -0.35 -17.50 -5.70
C PRO A 166 1.08 -16.97 -5.80
N PHE A 167 2.06 -17.78 -5.42
CA PHE A 167 3.44 -17.54 -5.78
C PHE A 167 3.59 -17.89 -7.26
N THR A 168 3.63 -16.91 -8.14
CA THR A 168 4.09 -17.10 -9.51
C THR A 168 5.60 -17.31 -9.47
N GLN A 169 6.05 -18.52 -9.90
CA GLN A 169 7.45 -18.82 -10.14
C GLN A 169 7.95 -18.06 -11.35
#